data_c29c6f17a204c124d7aed20fb60ec437
#
_entry.id   c29c6f17a204c124d7aed20fb60ec437
#
_cell.length_a   1.000
_cell.length_b   1.000
_cell.length_c   1.000
_cell.angle_alpha   90.00
_cell.angle_beta   90.00
_cell.angle_gamma   90.00
#
_symmetry.space_group_name_H-M   'P 1'
#
loop_
_entity.id
_entity.type
_entity.pdbx_description
1 polymer ?
#
loop_
_entity_poly.entity_id
_entity_poly.type
_entity_poly.pdbx_seq_one_letter_code
_entity_poly.pdbx_strand_id
1 'polypeptide(L)'
;MPIQPGTYALGPGNGTLSVLTGRTGAAAKAGHDLLIHVTAWQATLEVGEGPARTSIVLHADAASLRVVEGVGGMQELGHDDKASIQQTIDEEVLQRTGIDFRSTSVVTAAGGSRISVHGELTLLGQAGLIAFDLTVADDSKLSGSVVVKQSDWGITPYSTLFGALKVVDEVEVAIDANPLATAIARIPSHELIRPLELKPALLELDGISGVSVEAHYELYQGYVSKRNEILGKLGSADLGSIRQLKVELSFAVGGIKNHEVYFEHLGGAGGDPNGAIANLIERDFGSVETWRADLKATGMAGRGWAWTAYDWDEGRLFNYMGDTQNAYPIWHATPLIALDVHEHAHFLDYQTDRAAYIDAFFANLDWDVVNGWVSAYGIPEPQSR
;
A
#
# COMPACT_ATOMS: atom_id res chain seq x y z
N MET A 1 28.24 -2.77 -9.54
CA MET A 1 27.78 -4.15 -9.86
C MET A 1 26.62 -4.05 -10.85
N PRO A 2 26.43 -4.99 -11.78
CA PRO A 2 25.29 -4.93 -12.71
C PRO A 2 23.97 -4.94 -11.91
N ILE A 3 22.96 -4.20 -12.43
CA ILE A 3 21.61 -4.23 -11.84
C ILE A 3 21.08 -5.66 -11.94
N GLN A 4 20.67 -6.22 -10.82
CA GLN A 4 20.15 -7.58 -10.75
C GLN A 4 18.75 -7.66 -11.40
N PRO A 5 18.31 -8.85 -11.89
CA PRO A 5 16.92 -9.01 -12.32
C PRO A 5 15.94 -8.61 -11.22
N GLY A 6 14.94 -7.80 -11.58
CA GLY A 6 13.96 -7.26 -10.64
C GLY A 6 13.24 -6.04 -11.20
N THR A 7 12.31 -5.51 -10.43
CA THR A 7 11.58 -4.27 -10.74
C THR A 7 12.14 -3.14 -9.89
N TYR A 8 12.43 -2.02 -10.51
CA TYR A 8 13.03 -0.85 -9.88
C TYR A 8 12.14 0.37 -10.10
N ALA A 9 11.79 1.06 -9.02
CA ALA A 9 11.06 2.31 -9.07
C ALA A 9 12.03 3.49 -9.03
N LEU A 10 11.75 4.48 -9.89
CA LEU A 10 12.45 5.74 -9.98
C LEU A 10 11.45 6.89 -9.85
N GLY A 11 11.86 7.96 -9.20
CA GLY A 11 11.03 9.14 -8.99
C GLY A 11 11.79 10.23 -8.24
N PRO A 12 11.14 11.36 -7.87
CA PRO A 12 11.79 12.48 -7.20
C PRO A 12 12.43 12.14 -5.84
N GLY A 13 11.98 11.05 -5.21
CA GLY A 13 12.52 10.59 -3.90
C GLY A 13 13.88 9.90 -4.01
N ASN A 14 14.26 9.41 -5.18
CA ASN A 14 15.51 8.67 -5.41
C ASN A 14 16.22 9.05 -6.73
N GLY A 15 15.76 10.09 -7.40
CA GLY A 15 16.39 10.56 -8.64
C GLY A 15 15.99 11.98 -9.03
N THR A 16 16.74 12.54 -9.96
CA THR A 16 16.48 13.83 -10.59
C THR A 16 16.24 13.60 -12.08
N LEU A 17 15.12 14.08 -12.57
CA LEU A 17 14.83 14.23 -13.99
C LEU A 17 14.91 15.70 -14.32
N SER A 18 15.76 16.08 -15.26
CA SER A 18 16.03 17.48 -15.62
C SER A 18 15.95 17.71 -17.11
N VAL A 19 15.61 18.95 -17.47
CA VAL A 19 15.63 19.47 -18.85
C VAL A 19 16.54 20.66 -18.89
N LEU A 20 17.47 20.63 -19.83
CA LEU A 20 18.38 21.74 -20.11
C LEU A 20 17.99 22.37 -21.45
N THR A 21 17.78 23.69 -21.45
CA THR A 21 17.43 24.44 -22.65
C THR A 21 18.55 25.41 -23.01
N GLY A 22 18.72 25.63 -24.28
CA GLY A 22 19.63 26.66 -24.78
C GLY A 22 18.85 27.83 -25.39
N ARG A 23 19.55 28.95 -25.60
CA ARG A 23 19.02 30.18 -26.21
C ARG A 23 19.70 30.51 -27.53
N THR A 24 18.96 31.13 -28.43
CA THR A 24 19.46 31.54 -29.75
C THR A 24 18.79 32.84 -30.23
N GLY A 25 19.26 33.38 -31.34
CA GLY A 25 18.74 34.59 -31.97
C GLY A 25 19.60 35.84 -31.74
N ALA A 26 19.21 36.94 -32.35
CA ALA A 26 19.98 38.20 -32.31
C ALA A 26 20.08 38.82 -30.91
N ALA A 27 19.06 38.53 -30.06
CA ALA A 27 18.99 38.98 -28.66
C ALA A 27 19.37 37.88 -27.66
N ALA A 28 20.04 36.80 -28.06
CA ALA A 28 20.37 35.67 -27.18
C ALA A 28 21.13 36.09 -25.90
N LYS A 29 21.91 37.16 -25.92
CA LYS A 29 22.62 37.67 -24.74
C LYS A 29 21.68 38.18 -23.64
N ALA A 30 20.44 38.50 -23.95
CA ALA A 30 19.44 38.95 -22.98
C ALA A 30 18.67 37.80 -22.32
N GLY A 31 18.69 36.59 -22.88
CA GLY A 31 17.99 35.42 -22.36
C GLY A 31 18.89 34.53 -21.50
N HIS A 32 18.33 33.43 -20.99
CA HIS A 32 19.01 32.45 -20.14
C HIS A 32 18.95 31.05 -20.76
N ASP A 33 20.01 30.28 -20.55
CA ASP A 33 19.94 28.84 -20.65
C ASP A 33 19.38 28.30 -19.33
N LEU A 34 18.40 27.44 -19.37
CA LEU A 34 17.68 27.02 -18.16
C LEU A 34 18.02 25.60 -17.78
N LEU A 35 18.20 25.39 -16.47
CA LEU A 35 18.11 24.09 -15.83
C LEU A 35 16.71 23.97 -15.17
N ILE A 36 15.97 22.98 -15.59
CA ILE A 36 14.60 22.73 -15.15
C ILE A 36 14.53 21.33 -14.53
N HIS A 37 14.00 21.22 -13.33
CA HIS A 37 13.69 19.92 -12.72
C HIS A 37 12.23 19.56 -12.93
N VAL A 38 11.97 18.29 -13.23
CA VAL A 38 10.64 17.70 -13.24
C VAL A 38 10.38 17.15 -11.83
N THR A 39 9.46 17.73 -11.09
CA THR A 39 9.26 17.42 -9.64
C THR A 39 8.16 16.39 -9.37
N ALA A 40 7.33 16.07 -10.36
CA ALA A 40 6.35 15.00 -10.29
C ALA A 40 6.52 14.07 -11.50
N TRP A 41 7.22 12.96 -11.29
CA TRP A 41 7.44 11.92 -12.28
C TRP A 41 7.63 10.58 -11.61
N GLN A 42 7.37 9.53 -12.34
CA GLN A 42 7.61 8.14 -11.90
C GLN A 42 8.09 7.32 -13.09
N ALA A 43 9.04 6.43 -12.85
CA ALA A 43 9.44 5.46 -13.84
C ALA A 43 9.60 4.07 -13.19
N THR A 44 9.33 3.06 -14.00
CA THR A 44 9.54 1.66 -13.64
C THR A 44 10.53 1.07 -14.62
N LEU A 45 11.64 0.53 -14.11
CA LEU A 45 12.61 -0.27 -14.85
C LEU A 45 12.41 -1.72 -14.43
N GLU A 46 11.97 -2.56 -15.36
CA GLU A 46 11.93 -4.00 -15.18
C GLU A 46 13.19 -4.62 -15.81
N VAL A 47 13.98 -5.34 -15.00
CA VAL A 47 15.19 -6.05 -15.46
C VAL A 47 14.89 -7.54 -15.43
N GLY A 48 14.78 -8.17 -16.60
CA GLY A 48 14.56 -9.60 -16.74
C GLY A 48 15.88 -10.40 -16.81
N GLU A 49 15.77 -11.74 -16.81
CA GLU A 49 16.91 -12.67 -16.97
C GLU A 49 17.49 -12.67 -18.40
N GLY A 50 17.01 -11.78 -19.28
CA GLY A 50 17.48 -11.63 -20.66
C GLY A 50 16.99 -10.33 -21.29
N PRO A 51 17.63 -9.85 -22.36
CA PRO A 51 17.37 -8.52 -22.95
C PRO A 51 15.91 -8.34 -23.42
N ALA A 52 15.25 -9.39 -23.85
CA ALA A 52 13.85 -9.33 -24.30
C ALA A 52 12.83 -9.15 -23.16
N ARG A 53 13.24 -9.19 -21.90
CA ARG A 53 12.40 -9.06 -20.70
C ARG A 53 12.72 -7.82 -19.87
N THR A 54 13.53 -6.90 -20.41
CA THR A 54 13.83 -5.62 -19.75
C THR A 54 12.99 -4.53 -20.39
N SER A 55 12.32 -3.73 -19.58
CA SER A 55 11.45 -2.65 -20.04
C SER A 55 11.57 -1.41 -19.15
N ILE A 56 11.28 -0.24 -19.73
CA ILE A 56 11.22 1.05 -19.02
C ILE A 56 9.91 1.73 -19.41
N VAL A 57 9.17 2.18 -18.39
CA VAL A 57 8.02 3.07 -18.54
C VAL A 57 8.22 4.27 -17.66
N LEU A 58 7.97 5.49 -18.18
CA LEU A 58 8.03 6.73 -17.43
C LEU A 58 6.78 7.55 -17.71
N HIS A 59 6.27 8.16 -16.66
CA HIS A 59 5.23 9.19 -16.73
C HIS A 59 5.68 10.44 -15.96
N ALA A 60 5.47 11.62 -16.52
CA ALA A 60 5.77 12.89 -15.88
C ALA A 60 4.63 13.90 -16.08
N ASP A 61 4.42 14.74 -15.07
CA ASP A 61 3.44 15.81 -15.10
C ASP A 61 4.06 17.08 -15.67
N ALA A 62 3.53 17.61 -16.77
CA ALA A 62 3.98 18.85 -17.39
C ALA A 62 3.90 20.05 -16.44
N ALA A 63 2.91 20.12 -15.57
CA ALA A 63 2.76 21.18 -14.58
C ALA A 63 3.84 21.13 -13.48
N SER A 64 4.65 20.08 -13.42
CA SER A 64 5.68 19.88 -12.40
C SER A 64 7.08 20.36 -12.78
N LEU A 65 7.27 20.95 -13.96
CA LEU A 65 8.54 21.50 -14.40
C LEU A 65 8.87 22.77 -13.59
N ARG A 66 10.04 22.81 -12.95
CA ARG A 66 10.47 23.92 -12.09
C ARG A 66 11.83 24.43 -12.51
N VAL A 67 11.92 25.73 -12.82
CA VAL A 67 13.18 26.36 -13.13
C VAL A 67 14.06 26.45 -11.90
N VAL A 68 15.17 25.74 -11.91
CA VAL A 68 16.14 25.70 -10.81
C VAL A 68 17.14 26.86 -11.00
N GLU A 69 17.71 26.94 -12.20
CA GLU A 69 18.77 27.88 -12.51
C GLU A 69 18.61 28.45 -13.92
N GLY A 70 19.03 29.69 -14.12
CA GLY A 70 19.20 30.31 -15.42
C GLY A 70 20.60 30.86 -15.57
N VAL A 71 21.34 30.35 -16.56
CA VAL A 71 22.73 30.76 -16.82
C VAL A 71 22.79 31.79 -17.97
N GLY A 72 23.55 32.82 -17.76
CA GLY A 72 23.70 33.95 -18.70
C GLY A 72 22.64 35.03 -18.45
N GLY A 73 22.18 35.68 -19.53
CA GLY A 73 21.26 36.81 -19.39
C GLY A 73 21.93 38.10 -18.94
N MET A 74 21.17 39.20 -18.88
CA MET A 74 21.63 40.50 -18.41
C MET A 74 21.38 40.71 -16.90
N GLN A 75 20.49 39.93 -16.30
CA GLN A 75 20.13 39.96 -14.89
C GLN A 75 19.86 38.52 -14.41
N GLU A 76 20.04 38.23 -13.13
CA GLU A 76 19.63 36.95 -12.56
C GLU A 76 18.11 36.78 -12.61
N LEU A 77 17.65 35.55 -12.81
CA LEU A 77 16.23 35.20 -12.76
C LEU A 77 15.70 35.27 -11.33
N GLY A 78 14.82 36.24 -11.08
CA GLY A 78 14.08 36.34 -9.83
C GLY A 78 13.04 35.23 -9.67
N HIS A 79 12.44 35.18 -8.50
CA HIS A 79 11.37 34.19 -8.21
C HIS A 79 10.17 34.34 -9.17
N ASP A 80 9.75 35.59 -9.44
CA ASP A 80 8.60 35.87 -10.30
C ASP A 80 8.91 35.53 -11.77
N ASP A 81 10.15 35.76 -12.22
CA ASP A 81 10.58 35.35 -13.55
C ASP A 81 10.53 33.84 -13.72
N LYS A 82 11.03 33.09 -12.75
CA LYS A 82 10.97 31.61 -12.75
C LYS A 82 9.53 31.10 -12.77
N ALA A 83 8.63 31.70 -11.99
CA ALA A 83 7.22 31.34 -11.95
C ALA A 83 6.53 31.63 -13.30
N SER A 84 6.82 32.77 -13.93
CA SER A 84 6.29 33.11 -15.24
C SER A 84 6.78 32.17 -16.34
N ILE A 85 8.07 31.79 -16.32
CA ILE A 85 8.62 30.80 -17.26
C ILE A 85 7.95 29.43 -17.07
N GLN A 86 7.75 29.00 -15.84
CA GLN A 86 7.06 27.73 -15.52
C GLN A 86 5.65 27.72 -16.07
N GLN A 87 4.90 28.80 -15.86
CA GLN A 87 3.55 28.94 -16.40
C GLN A 87 3.57 28.88 -17.95
N THR A 88 4.48 29.54 -18.59
CA THR A 88 4.64 29.52 -20.08
C THR A 88 4.94 28.09 -20.56
N ILE A 89 5.83 27.35 -19.87
CA ILE A 89 6.13 25.95 -20.23
C ILE A 89 4.89 25.10 -20.13
N ASP A 90 4.13 25.19 -19.03
CA ASP A 90 2.93 24.39 -18.79
C ASP A 90 1.80 24.73 -19.77
N GLU A 91 1.49 26.02 -19.95
CA GLU A 91 0.31 26.47 -20.68
C GLU A 91 0.53 26.58 -22.20
N GLU A 92 1.68 27.10 -22.63
CA GLU A 92 1.94 27.41 -24.04
C GLU A 92 2.78 26.34 -24.74
N VAL A 93 3.79 25.78 -24.06
CA VAL A 93 4.71 24.79 -24.66
C VAL A 93 4.17 23.39 -24.57
N LEU A 94 3.80 22.93 -23.39
CA LEU A 94 3.32 21.56 -23.11
C LEU A 94 1.79 21.46 -23.03
N GLN A 95 1.06 22.59 -23.06
CA GLN A 95 -0.41 22.68 -23.14
C GLN A 95 -1.13 21.81 -22.09
N ARG A 96 -0.54 21.70 -20.87
CA ARG A 96 -1.06 20.93 -19.74
C ARG A 96 -1.25 19.45 -20.04
N THR A 97 -0.50 18.88 -20.97
CA THR A 97 -0.54 17.45 -21.31
C THR A 97 0.50 16.68 -20.52
N GLY A 98 0.21 15.39 -20.26
CA GLY A 98 1.19 14.47 -19.66
C GLY A 98 2.35 14.15 -20.61
N ILE A 99 3.45 13.71 -20.03
CA ILE A 99 4.64 13.25 -20.73
C ILE A 99 4.79 11.77 -20.45
N ASP A 100 4.76 10.94 -21.49
CA ASP A 100 4.84 9.49 -21.37
C ASP A 100 6.00 8.94 -22.20
N PHE A 101 6.73 7.99 -21.63
CA PHE A 101 7.74 7.23 -22.34
C PHE A 101 7.53 5.72 -22.09
N ARG A 102 7.64 4.92 -23.15
CA ARG A 102 7.62 3.46 -23.10
C ARG A 102 8.71 2.89 -24.00
N SER A 103 9.58 2.05 -23.41
CA SER A 103 10.60 1.35 -24.20
C SER A 103 9.97 0.32 -25.13
N THR A 104 10.51 0.22 -26.34
CA THR A 104 10.23 -0.83 -27.33
C THR A 104 11.32 -1.90 -27.35
N SER A 105 12.55 -1.51 -26.96
CA SER A 105 13.70 -2.42 -26.81
C SER A 105 14.66 -1.88 -25.77
N VAL A 106 15.16 -2.77 -24.92
CA VAL A 106 16.19 -2.46 -23.92
C VAL A 106 17.27 -3.54 -23.99
N VAL A 107 18.51 -3.13 -24.21
CA VAL A 107 19.66 -4.02 -24.31
C VAL A 107 20.71 -3.66 -23.29
N THR A 108 21.03 -4.61 -22.41
CA THR A 108 22.11 -4.44 -21.42
C THR A 108 23.42 -4.94 -22.01
N ALA A 109 24.46 -4.12 -21.97
CA ALA A 109 25.81 -4.49 -22.41
C ALA A 109 26.39 -5.63 -21.53
N ALA A 110 27.32 -6.39 -22.12
CA ALA A 110 28.06 -7.39 -21.37
C ALA A 110 28.80 -6.74 -20.19
N GLY A 111 28.54 -7.20 -18.96
CA GLY A 111 29.06 -6.59 -17.73
C GLY A 111 28.12 -5.63 -17.04
N GLY A 112 26.97 -5.29 -17.65
CA GLY A 112 25.86 -4.55 -16.98
C GLY A 112 26.11 -3.08 -16.70
N SER A 113 27.19 -2.48 -17.23
CA SER A 113 27.53 -1.06 -16.98
C SER A 113 26.82 -0.07 -17.90
N ARG A 114 26.13 -0.57 -18.93
CA ARG A 114 25.41 0.26 -19.89
C ARG A 114 24.12 -0.43 -20.34
N ILE A 115 23.05 0.35 -20.42
CA ILE A 115 21.74 -0.07 -20.91
C ILE A 115 21.37 0.80 -22.08
N SER A 116 21.26 0.22 -23.28
CA SER A 116 20.79 0.94 -24.48
C SER A 116 19.28 0.80 -24.59
N VAL A 117 18.59 1.92 -24.68
CA VAL A 117 17.13 2.03 -24.64
C VAL A 117 16.64 2.62 -25.96
N HIS A 118 15.68 1.94 -26.59
CA HIS A 118 14.87 2.48 -27.67
C HIS A 118 13.42 2.52 -27.22
N GLY A 119 12.69 3.56 -27.54
CA GLY A 119 11.30 3.67 -27.08
C GLY A 119 10.54 4.78 -27.76
N GLU A 120 9.30 4.90 -27.36
CA GLU A 120 8.35 5.91 -27.84
C GLU A 120 8.12 6.94 -26.73
N LEU A 121 8.41 8.19 -27.04
CA LEU A 121 8.12 9.36 -26.23
C LEU A 121 6.85 10.01 -26.76
N THR A 122 5.88 10.28 -25.89
CA THR A 122 4.65 11.00 -26.22
C THR A 122 4.67 12.38 -25.58
N LEU A 123 4.64 13.42 -26.41
CA LEU A 123 4.47 14.82 -26.02
C LEU A 123 3.31 15.42 -26.82
N LEU A 124 2.48 16.24 -26.21
CA LEU A 124 1.29 16.85 -26.83
C LEU A 124 0.37 15.82 -27.54
N GLY A 125 0.35 14.59 -27.05
CA GLY A 125 -0.40 13.49 -27.69
C GLY A 125 0.24 12.96 -28.97
N GLN A 126 1.41 13.44 -29.39
CA GLN A 126 2.18 12.91 -30.51
C GLN A 126 3.26 11.97 -30.01
N ALA A 127 3.32 10.77 -30.61
CA ALA A 127 4.31 9.76 -30.30
C ALA A 127 5.49 9.85 -31.29
N GLY A 128 6.72 9.80 -30.77
CA GLY A 128 7.95 9.83 -31.55
C GLY A 128 8.99 8.87 -30.98
N LEU A 129 9.82 8.30 -31.85
CA LEU A 129 10.88 7.37 -31.43
C LEU A 129 12.10 8.13 -30.92
N ILE A 130 12.60 7.69 -29.76
CA ILE A 130 13.88 8.15 -29.20
C ILE A 130 14.76 6.95 -28.82
N ALA A 131 16.06 7.20 -28.79
CA ALA A 131 17.05 6.22 -28.34
C ALA A 131 18.11 6.92 -27.46
N PHE A 132 18.48 6.26 -26.38
CA PHE A 132 19.48 6.76 -25.44
C PHE A 132 20.15 5.62 -24.68
N ASP A 133 21.26 5.97 -24.03
CA ASP A 133 21.99 5.04 -23.18
C ASP A 133 21.89 5.49 -21.71
N LEU A 134 21.72 4.52 -20.83
CA LEU A 134 21.90 4.69 -19.39
C LEU A 134 23.22 4.05 -18.97
N THR A 135 24.02 4.78 -18.22
CA THR A 135 25.21 4.27 -17.55
C THR A 135 24.83 3.77 -16.17
N VAL A 136 25.34 2.59 -15.81
CA VAL A 136 25.18 1.99 -14.49
C VAL A 136 26.52 2.08 -13.76
N ALA A 137 26.60 2.88 -12.71
CA ALA A 137 27.80 2.98 -11.88
C ALA A 137 27.96 1.78 -10.94
N ASP A 138 29.12 1.64 -10.31
CA ASP A 138 29.44 0.51 -9.40
C ASP A 138 28.52 0.45 -8.17
N ASP A 139 27.97 1.58 -7.75
CA ASP A 139 26.97 1.73 -6.69
C ASP A 139 25.52 1.52 -7.18
N SER A 140 25.35 1.05 -8.42
CA SER A 140 24.07 0.86 -9.10
C SER A 140 23.33 2.15 -9.46
N LYS A 141 23.94 3.32 -9.32
CA LYS A 141 23.39 4.58 -9.77
C LYS A 141 23.22 4.58 -11.29
N LEU A 142 22.05 5.01 -11.75
CA LEU A 142 21.72 5.22 -13.16
C LEU A 142 21.91 6.67 -13.56
N SER A 143 22.55 6.92 -14.67
CA SER A 143 22.62 8.23 -15.26
C SER A 143 22.59 8.15 -16.79
N GLY A 144 21.98 9.14 -17.44
CA GLY A 144 21.95 9.23 -18.89
C GLY A 144 21.25 10.48 -19.35
N SER A 145 21.42 10.80 -20.64
CA SER A 145 20.71 11.92 -21.26
C SER A 145 20.31 11.60 -22.70
N VAL A 146 19.36 12.37 -23.20
CA VAL A 146 18.90 12.32 -24.57
C VAL A 146 18.56 13.73 -25.06
N VAL A 147 18.91 14.02 -26.30
CA VAL A 147 18.47 15.24 -26.96
C VAL A 147 17.13 15.02 -27.61
N VAL A 148 16.17 15.87 -27.25
CA VAL A 148 14.82 15.90 -27.81
C VAL A 148 14.66 17.16 -28.65
N LYS A 149 14.32 16.97 -29.91
CA LYS A 149 14.05 18.08 -30.82
C LYS A 149 12.57 18.43 -30.78
N GLN A 150 12.21 19.52 -30.16
CA GLN A 150 10.83 19.93 -29.84
C GLN A 150 9.91 19.91 -31.08
N SER A 151 10.42 20.35 -32.23
CA SER A 151 9.65 20.40 -33.48
C SER A 151 9.22 19.01 -33.99
N ASP A 152 9.90 17.91 -33.60
CA ASP A 152 9.54 16.55 -34.00
C ASP A 152 8.21 16.09 -33.33
N TRP A 153 7.81 16.76 -32.23
CA TRP A 153 6.54 16.59 -31.55
C TRP A 153 5.56 17.74 -31.78
N GLY A 154 5.78 18.56 -32.82
CA GLY A 154 4.90 19.67 -33.13
C GLY A 154 5.00 20.87 -32.18
N ILE A 155 5.96 20.84 -31.24
CA ILE A 155 6.21 21.95 -30.34
C ILE A 155 6.96 23.04 -31.11
N THR A 156 6.39 24.23 -31.12
CA THR A 156 7.12 25.42 -31.66
C THR A 156 8.01 25.96 -30.53
N PRO A 157 9.34 25.99 -30.71
CA PRO A 157 10.24 26.56 -29.69
C PRO A 157 9.81 27.96 -29.29
N TYR A 158 9.71 28.19 -27.99
CA TYR A 158 9.27 29.48 -27.46
C TYR A 158 10.13 30.62 -27.96
N SER A 159 9.51 31.74 -28.34
CA SER A 159 10.20 32.92 -28.82
C SER A 159 9.55 34.20 -28.32
N THR A 160 10.36 35.19 -28.03
CA THR A 160 9.94 36.52 -27.57
C THR A 160 10.71 37.63 -28.30
N LEU A 161 10.44 38.87 -27.98
CA LEU A 161 11.04 40.03 -28.62
C LEU A 161 10.93 40.01 -30.18
N PHE A 162 9.71 39.70 -30.67
CA PHE A 162 9.41 39.54 -32.10
C PHE A 162 10.35 38.53 -32.82
N GLY A 163 10.71 37.45 -32.10
CA GLY A 163 11.55 36.37 -32.63
C GLY A 163 13.05 36.61 -32.51
N ALA A 164 13.48 37.72 -31.88
CA ALA A 164 14.90 38.01 -31.70
C ALA A 164 15.54 37.18 -30.58
N LEU A 165 14.76 36.70 -29.61
CA LEU A 165 15.17 35.74 -28.58
C LEU A 165 14.32 34.47 -28.69
N LYS A 166 14.97 33.30 -28.80
CA LYS A 166 14.33 32.03 -29.00
C LYS A 166 14.99 30.96 -28.11
N VAL A 167 14.21 29.98 -27.68
CA VAL A 167 14.73 28.72 -27.16
C VAL A 167 15.25 27.89 -28.35
N VAL A 168 16.37 27.19 -28.17
CA VAL A 168 16.89 26.23 -29.16
C VAL A 168 15.89 25.11 -29.33
N ASP A 169 15.70 24.61 -30.54
CA ASP A 169 14.75 23.53 -30.83
C ASP A 169 15.13 22.21 -30.11
N GLU A 170 16.41 21.98 -29.92
CA GLU A 170 16.96 20.81 -29.21
C GLU A 170 17.10 21.12 -27.73
N VAL A 171 16.48 20.29 -26.90
CA VAL A 171 16.61 20.31 -25.44
C VAL A 171 17.24 19.00 -24.96
N GLU A 172 18.07 19.04 -23.95
CA GLU A 172 18.65 17.86 -23.34
C GLU A 172 17.80 17.43 -22.13
N VAL A 173 17.34 16.20 -22.16
CA VAL A 173 16.65 15.56 -21.01
C VAL A 173 17.63 14.61 -20.34
N ALA A 174 17.91 14.80 -19.05
CA ALA A 174 18.86 14.02 -18.30
C ALA A 174 18.20 13.39 -17.06
N ILE A 175 18.61 12.15 -16.76
CA ILE A 175 18.23 11.44 -15.55
C ILE A 175 19.47 11.06 -14.76
N ASP A 176 19.36 11.21 -13.43
CA ASP A 176 20.33 10.77 -12.44
C ASP A 176 19.54 10.17 -11.28
N ALA A 177 19.62 8.86 -11.08
CA ALA A 177 18.78 8.19 -10.10
C ALA A 177 19.47 7.00 -9.44
N ASN A 178 19.14 6.76 -8.17
CA ASN A 178 19.50 5.54 -7.43
C ASN A 178 18.30 4.58 -7.47
N PRO A 179 18.30 3.54 -8.33
CA PRO A 179 17.19 2.63 -8.43
C PRO A 179 16.95 1.97 -7.08
N LEU A 180 15.80 2.22 -6.49
CA LEU A 180 15.36 1.41 -5.37
C LEU A 180 14.83 0.12 -5.97
N ALA A 181 15.54 -0.99 -5.76
CA ALA A 181 14.94 -2.28 -5.96
C ALA A 181 13.62 -2.27 -5.19
N THR A 182 12.52 -2.33 -5.91
CA THR A 182 11.27 -2.69 -5.28
C THR A 182 11.46 -4.12 -4.85
N ALA A 183 12.04 -4.32 -3.66
CA ALA A 183 12.24 -5.62 -3.02
C ALA A 183 10.90 -6.37 -2.76
N ILE A 184 9.85 -5.85 -3.33
CA ILE A 184 8.51 -6.43 -3.41
C ILE A 184 8.40 -7.39 -4.61
N ALA A 185 9.40 -7.40 -5.51
CA ALA A 185 9.47 -8.37 -6.58
C ALA A 185 9.70 -9.77 -6.00
N ARG A 186 8.64 -10.46 -5.77
CA ARG A 186 8.41 -11.79 -5.23
C ARG A 186 8.13 -11.83 -3.73
N ILE A 187 7.03 -11.20 -3.32
CA ILE A 187 6.24 -11.84 -2.27
C ILE A 187 5.90 -13.22 -2.86
N PRO A 188 6.34 -14.31 -2.25
CA PRO A 188 6.02 -15.65 -2.74
C PRO A 188 4.52 -15.71 -2.99
N SER A 189 4.08 -16.38 -4.05
CA SER A 189 2.68 -16.63 -4.29
C SER A 189 2.12 -17.27 -3.02
N HIS A 190 1.39 -16.49 -2.22
CA HIS A 190 0.72 -17.03 -1.05
C HIS A 190 -0.38 -17.95 -1.53
N GLU A 191 -0.44 -19.13 -0.94
CA GLU A 191 -1.54 -20.06 -1.18
C GLU A 191 -2.88 -19.36 -0.91
N LEU A 192 -3.82 -19.53 -1.82
CA LEU A 192 -5.17 -19.02 -1.63
C LEU A 192 -5.83 -19.83 -0.52
N ILE A 193 -6.36 -19.13 0.48
CA ILE A 193 -7.14 -19.78 1.54
C ILE A 193 -8.61 -19.81 1.17
N ARG A 194 -9.32 -20.77 1.76
CA ARG A 194 -10.78 -20.87 1.69
C ARG A 194 -11.37 -20.52 3.05
N PRO A 195 -12.60 -20.01 3.09
CA PRO A 195 -13.31 -19.84 4.36
C PRO A 195 -13.52 -21.20 5.03
N LEU A 196 -13.46 -21.25 6.35
CA LEU A 196 -13.90 -22.41 7.11
C LEU A 196 -15.39 -22.64 6.83
N GLU A 197 -15.81 -23.90 6.81
CA GLU A 197 -17.22 -24.22 6.63
C GLU A 197 -18.05 -23.77 7.83
N LEU A 198 -19.23 -23.20 7.56
CA LEU A 198 -20.17 -22.83 8.62
C LEU A 198 -20.67 -24.08 9.33
N LYS A 199 -20.47 -24.17 10.64
CA LYS A 199 -21.00 -25.26 11.44
C LYS A 199 -22.54 -25.22 11.44
N PRO A 200 -23.25 -26.33 11.17
CA PRO A 200 -24.72 -26.34 11.21
C PRO A 200 -25.31 -25.87 12.55
N ALA A 201 -24.65 -26.18 13.67
CA ALA A 201 -25.08 -25.76 15.00
C ALA A 201 -25.16 -24.23 15.17
N LEU A 202 -24.43 -23.47 14.39
CA LEU A 202 -24.47 -21.99 14.45
C LEU A 202 -25.79 -21.41 13.90
N LEU A 203 -26.53 -22.17 13.10
CA LEU A 203 -27.84 -21.76 12.61
C LEU A 203 -28.98 -21.97 13.64
N GLU A 204 -28.67 -22.63 14.75
CA GLU A 204 -29.61 -22.98 15.81
C GLU A 204 -29.21 -22.37 17.17
N LEU A 205 -28.47 -21.25 17.17
CA LEU A 205 -28.04 -20.58 18.40
C LEU A 205 -29.24 -20.05 19.20
N ASP A 206 -29.16 -20.10 20.53
CA ASP A 206 -30.15 -19.48 21.38
C ASP A 206 -30.05 -17.97 21.36
N GLY A 207 -31.12 -17.31 20.93
CA GLY A 207 -31.21 -15.84 20.88
C GLY A 207 -30.47 -15.19 19.70
N ILE A 208 -29.73 -15.91 18.86
CA ILE A 208 -29.10 -15.36 17.63
C ILE A 208 -29.66 -16.13 16.44
N SER A 209 -30.38 -15.43 15.55
CA SER A 209 -31.05 -16.09 14.42
C SER A 209 -30.07 -16.61 13.37
N GLY A 210 -30.46 -17.73 12.71
CA GLY A 210 -29.70 -18.27 11.57
C GLY A 210 -29.51 -17.22 10.46
N VAL A 211 -30.46 -16.31 10.26
CA VAL A 211 -30.33 -15.20 9.27
C VAL A 211 -29.20 -14.24 9.65
N SER A 212 -29.08 -13.89 10.93
CA SER A 212 -27.96 -13.06 11.41
C SER A 212 -26.63 -13.79 11.25
N VAL A 213 -26.58 -15.07 11.56
CA VAL A 213 -25.37 -15.90 11.42
C VAL A 213 -24.95 -16.01 9.95
N GLU A 214 -25.90 -16.28 9.02
CA GLU A 214 -25.59 -16.38 7.59
C GLU A 214 -25.06 -15.05 7.05
N ALA A 215 -25.72 -13.93 7.37
CA ALA A 215 -25.25 -12.60 6.94
C ALA A 215 -23.88 -12.27 7.52
N HIS A 216 -23.62 -12.62 8.77
CA HIS A 216 -22.31 -12.42 9.41
C HIS A 216 -21.21 -13.31 8.78
N TYR A 217 -21.56 -14.54 8.42
CA TYR A 217 -20.65 -15.47 7.75
C TYR A 217 -20.31 -14.99 6.32
N GLU A 218 -21.26 -14.39 5.59
CA GLU A 218 -20.96 -13.77 4.28
C GLU A 218 -19.89 -12.67 4.38
N LEU A 219 -19.91 -11.87 5.45
CA LEU A 219 -18.87 -10.87 5.70
C LEU A 219 -17.51 -11.52 5.92
N TYR A 220 -17.44 -12.60 6.70
CA TYR A 220 -16.21 -13.38 6.87
C TYR A 220 -15.67 -13.91 5.53
N GLN A 221 -16.53 -14.47 4.68
CA GLN A 221 -16.15 -14.89 3.33
C GLN A 221 -15.60 -13.72 2.49
N GLY A 222 -16.18 -12.54 2.68
CA GLY A 222 -15.71 -11.29 2.06
C GLY A 222 -14.26 -10.96 2.46
N TYR A 223 -13.90 -11.10 3.75
CA TYR A 223 -12.52 -10.90 4.21
C TYR A 223 -11.54 -11.93 3.61
N VAL A 224 -11.93 -13.20 3.51
CA VAL A 224 -11.12 -14.24 2.85
C VAL A 224 -10.87 -13.89 1.39
N SER A 225 -11.93 -13.52 0.66
CA SER A 225 -11.85 -13.12 -0.74
C SER A 225 -10.96 -11.88 -0.92
N LYS A 226 -11.12 -10.88 -0.05
CA LYS A 226 -10.32 -9.65 -0.08
C LYS A 226 -8.84 -9.91 0.21
N ARG A 227 -8.52 -10.75 1.20
CA ARG A 227 -7.15 -11.17 1.47
C ARG A 227 -6.51 -11.81 0.24
N ASN A 228 -7.21 -12.74 -0.41
CA ASN A 228 -6.71 -13.43 -1.58
C ASN A 228 -6.50 -12.47 -2.77
N GLU A 229 -7.44 -11.55 -3.01
CA GLU A 229 -7.32 -10.49 -4.00
C GLU A 229 -6.07 -9.62 -3.77
N ILE A 230 -5.88 -9.15 -2.53
CA ILE A 230 -4.75 -8.27 -2.19
C ILE A 230 -3.42 -9.00 -2.39
N LEU A 231 -3.31 -10.25 -1.96
CA LEU A 231 -2.09 -11.03 -2.13
C LEU A 231 -1.75 -11.26 -3.62
N GLY A 232 -2.78 -11.43 -4.47
CA GLY A 232 -2.59 -11.49 -5.91
C GLY A 232 -2.06 -10.17 -6.51
N LYS A 233 -2.43 -9.02 -5.94
CA LYS A 233 -1.99 -7.69 -6.40
C LYS A 233 -0.60 -7.31 -5.88
N LEU A 234 -0.19 -7.82 -4.71
CA LEU A 234 1.08 -7.43 -4.08
C LEU A 234 2.31 -7.73 -4.93
N GLY A 235 2.27 -8.80 -5.75
CA GLY A 235 3.39 -9.18 -6.63
C GLY A 235 3.67 -8.18 -7.76
N SER A 236 2.71 -7.31 -8.08
CA SER A 236 2.81 -6.28 -9.12
C SER A 236 2.58 -4.86 -8.58
N ALA A 237 2.51 -4.70 -7.26
CA ALA A 237 2.28 -3.41 -6.63
C ALA A 237 3.49 -2.48 -6.76
N ASP A 238 3.24 -1.21 -7.07
CA ASP A 238 4.24 -0.15 -7.02
C ASP A 238 4.36 0.44 -5.60
N LEU A 239 5.34 1.31 -5.38
CA LEU A 239 5.54 1.97 -4.08
C LEU A 239 4.36 2.88 -3.69
N GLY A 240 3.60 3.39 -4.67
CA GLY A 240 2.44 4.25 -4.41
C GLY A 240 1.27 3.46 -3.84
N SER A 241 1.01 2.27 -4.37
CA SER A 241 -0.11 1.41 -3.98
C SER A 241 0.18 0.48 -2.81
N ILE A 242 1.48 0.17 -2.54
CA ILE A 242 1.86 -0.82 -1.52
C ILE A 242 1.34 -0.50 -0.12
N ARG A 243 1.36 0.77 0.27
CA ARG A 243 0.88 1.18 1.61
C ARG A 243 -0.59 0.85 1.78
N GLN A 244 -1.42 1.21 0.81
CA GLN A 244 -2.85 0.93 0.85
C GLN A 244 -3.12 -0.58 0.89
N LEU A 245 -2.48 -1.35 0.00
CA LEU A 245 -2.63 -2.80 -0.03
C LEU A 245 -2.23 -3.46 1.30
N LYS A 246 -1.15 -2.99 1.96
CA LYS A 246 -0.72 -3.53 3.26
C LYS A 246 -1.68 -3.17 4.39
N VAL A 247 -2.25 -1.96 4.39
CA VAL A 247 -3.29 -1.57 5.36
C VAL A 247 -4.55 -2.41 5.16
N GLU A 248 -5.04 -2.55 3.92
CA GLU A 248 -6.20 -3.38 3.59
C GLU A 248 -5.95 -4.87 3.90
N LEU A 249 -4.72 -5.37 3.67
CA LEU A 249 -4.34 -6.73 4.02
C LEU A 249 -4.44 -6.97 5.53
N SER A 250 -3.91 -6.06 6.35
CA SER A 250 -3.98 -6.18 7.80
C SER A 250 -5.42 -6.17 8.30
N PHE A 251 -6.28 -5.36 7.69
CA PHE A 251 -7.71 -5.33 7.99
C PHE A 251 -8.39 -6.65 7.61
N ALA A 252 -8.16 -7.16 6.41
CA ALA A 252 -8.73 -8.42 5.94
C ALA A 252 -8.26 -9.62 6.78
N VAL A 253 -6.96 -9.69 7.11
CA VAL A 253 -6.40 -10.77 7.96
C VAL A 253 -6.94 -10.69 9.38
N GLY A 254 -7.05 -9.48 9.95
CA GLY A 254 -7.70 -9.28 11.24
C GLY A 254 -9.16 -9.73 11.23
N GLY A 255 -9.91 -9.36 10.17
CA GLY A 255 -11.28 -9.80 9.98
C GLY A 255 -11.39 -11.34 9.93
N ILE A 256 -10.55 -12.00 9.15
CA ILE A 256 -10.52 -13.48 9.08
C ILE A 256 -10.29 -14.07 10.47
N LYS A 257 -9.21 -13.70 11.13
CA LYS A 257 -8.83 -14.32 12.42
C LYS A 257 -9.86 -14.10 13.53
N ASN A 258 -10.42 -12.90 13.61
CA ASN A 258 -11.43 -12.57 14.59
C ASN A 258 -12.72 -13.38 14.37
N HIS A 259 -13.18 -13.48 13.12
CA HIS A 259 -14.39 -14.24 12.80
C HIS A 259 -14.18 -15.76 12.94
N GLU A 260 -12.99 -16.27 12.63
CA GLU A 260 -12.68 -17.69 12.86
C GLU A 260 -12.75 -18.03 14.34
N VAL A 261 -12.17 -17.23 15.23
CA VAL A 261 -12.33 -17.41 16.68
C VAL A 261 -13.80 -17.32 17.08
N TYR A 262 -14.54 -16.31 16.59
CA TYR A 262 -15.95 -16.10 16.90
C TYR A 262 -16.82 -17.30 16.51
N PHE A 263 -16.73 -17.78 15.28
CA PHE A 263 -17.53 -18.90 14.81
C PHE A 263 -17.09 -20.26 15.38
N GLU A 264 -15.80 -20.41 15.71
CA GLU A 264 -15.33 -21.68 16.28
C GLU A 264 -15.76 -21.90 17.71
N HIS A 265 -15.79 -20.88 18.55
CA HIS A 265 -16.16 -21.04 19.97
C HIS A 265 -17.64 -20.79 20.26
N LEU A 266 -18.49 -20.65 19.24
CA LEU A 266 -19.94 -20.64 19.38
C LEU A 266 -20.56 -21.97 18.97
N GLY A 267 -21.82 -22.18 19.39
CA GLY A 267 -22.61 -23.40 19.15
C GLY A 267 -22.50 -24.42 20.26
N GLY A 268 -21.97 -24.04 21.44
CA GLY A 268 -22.01 -24.83 22.67
C GLY A 268 -23.26 -24.58 23.50
N ALA A 269 -23.31 -25.21 24.67
CA ALA A 269 -24.42 -25.10 25.61
C ALA A 269 -24.34 -23.84 26.52
N GLY A 270 -23.34 -23.01 26.35
CA GLY A 270 -23.12 -21.84 27.20
C GLY A 270 -22.91 -22.17 28.67
N GLY A 271 -23.56 -21.40 29.54
CA GLY A 271 -23.46 -21.59 30.98
C GLY A 271 -22.14 -21.05 31.57
N ASP A 272 -21.76 -21.60 32.73
CA ASP A 272 -20.50 -21.24 33.36
C ASP A 272 -19.32 -21.99 32.74
N PRO A 273 -18.14 -21.34 32.60
CA PRO A 273 -16.95 -21.98 32.11
C PRO A 273 -16.57 -23.18 32.99
N ASN A 274 -15.96 -24.17 32.37
CA ASN A 274 -15.45 -25.35 33.03
C ASN A 274 -13.98 -25.63 32.68
N GLY A 275 -13.34 -26.60 33.30
CA GLY A 275 -11.99 -27.02 32.96
C GLY A 275 -10.92 -25.95 33.17
N ALA A 276 -9.91 -25.96 32.32
CA ALA A 276 -8.71 -25.08 32.44
C ALA A 276 -9.06 -23.60 32.36
N ILE A 277 -9.96 -23.21 31.45
CA ILE A 277 -10.36 -21.82 31.31
C ILE A 277 -11.07 -21.27 32.55
N ALA A 278 -11.89 -22.11 33.24
CA ALA A 278 -12.54 -21.72 34.49
C ALA A 278 -11.50 -21.40 35.57
N ASN A 279 -10.48 -22.25 35.72
CA ASN A 279 -9.41 -22.07 36.67
C ASN A 279 -8.62 -20.79 36.40
N LEU A 280 -8.38 -20.47 35.12
CA LEU A 280 -7.71 -19.23 34.69
C LEU A 280 -8.56 -17.98 34.99
N ILE A 281 -9.86 -18.05 34.70
CA ILE A 281 -10.81 -16.96 35.00
C ILE A 281 -10.89 -16.71 36.52
N GLU A 282 -11.02 -17.74 37.31
CA GLU A 282 -11.06 -17.65 38.78
C GLU A 282 -9.77 -16.99 39.32
N ARG A 283 -8.59 -17.44 38.83
CA ARG A 283 -7.29 -16.87 39.22
C ARG A 283 -7.17 -15.39 38.90
N ASP A 284 -7.60 -14.99 37.70
CA ASP A 284 -7.23 -13.68 37.15
C ASP A 284 -8.31 -12.60 37.37
N PHE A 285 -9.59 -13.02 37.46
CA PHE A 285 -10.73 -12.12 37.69
C PHE A 285 -11.38 -12.31 39.05
N GLY A 286 -11.02 -13.34 39.78
CA GLY A 286 -11.56 -13.66 41.11
C GLY A 286 -12.90 -14.37 41.08
N SER A 287 -13.70 -14.28 40.02
CA SER A 287 -14.90 -15.06 39.79
C SER A 287 -15.36 -15.00 38.34
N VAL A 288 -16.21 -15.97 37.94
CA VAL A 288 -16.85 -15.99 36.62
C VAL A 288 -17.75 -14.76 36.40
N GLU A 289 -18.47 -14.34 37.45
CA GLU A 289 -19.34 -13.16 37.39
C GLU A 289 -18.55 -11.89 37.12
N THR A 290 -17.38 -11.72 37.78
CA THR A 290 -16.52 -10.58 37.58
C THR A 290 -15.96 -10.53 36.15
N TRP A 291 -15.47 -11.67 35.64
CA TRP A 291 -15.00 -11.79 34.28
C TRP A 291 -16.12 -11.46 33.28
N ARG A 292 -17.30 -12.02 33.43
CA ARG A 292 -18.44 -11.81 32.54
C ARG A 292 -18.91 -10.37 32.55
N ALA A 293 -18.96 -9.74 33.74
CA ALA A 293 -19.32 -8.32 33.87
C ALA A 293 -18.29 -7.41 33.19
N ASP A 294 -17.00 -7.70 33.32
CA ASP A 294 -15.91 -6.92 32.70
C ASP A 294 -15.89 -7.11 31.17
N LEU A 295 -16.05 -8.33 30.66
CA LEU A 295 -16.14 -8.57 29.22
C LEU A 295 -17.40 -7.92 28.62
N LYS A 296 -18.55 -7.99 29.32
CA LYS A 296 -19.77 -7.30 28.88
C LYS A 296 -19.59 -5.77 28.84
N ALA A 297 -18.98 -5.18 29.88
CA ALA A 297 -18.69 -3.76 29.93
C ALA A 297 -17.73 -3.34 28.80
N THR A 298 -16.71 -4.15 28.55
CA THR A 298 -15.75 -3.98 27.45
C THR A 298 -16.46 -4.00 26.09
N GLY A 299 -17.38 -4.98 25.87
CA GLY A 299 -18.18 -5.06 24.64
C GLY A 299 -19.17 -3.92 24.47
N MET A 300 -19.76 -3.41 25.56
CA MET A 300 -20.63 -2.22 25.52
C MET A 300 -19.88 -0.94 25.17
N ALA A 301 -18.60 -0.85 25.57
CA ALA A 301 -17.76 0.30 25.29
C ALA A 301 -17.11 0.28 23.88
N GLY A 302 -16.88 -0.91 23.33
CA GLY A 302 -16.24 -1.13 22.05
C GLY A 302 -17.14 -0.83 20.85
N ARG A 303 -16.52 -0.66 19.67
CA ARG A 303 -17.22 -0.49 18.38
C ARG A 303 -17.02 -1.66 17.43
N GLY A 304 -16.11 -2.57 17.76
CA GLY A 304 -15.75 -3.70 16.93
C GLY A 304 -15.72 -4.99 17.71
N TRP A 305 -14.67 -5.21 18.48
CA TRP A 305 -14.41 -6.45 19.18
C TRP A 305 -14.14 -6.23 20.67
N ALA A 306 -14.52 -7.22 21.47
CA ALA A 306 -14.04 -7.37 22.82
C ALA A 306 -13.49 -8.81 22.98
N TRP A 307 -12.27 -8.90 23.54
CA TRP A 307 -11.60 -10.20 23.70
C TRP A 307 -11.29 -10.49 25.16
N THR A 308 -11.40 -11.77 25.53
CA THR A 308 -10.62 -12.32 26.63
C THR A 308 -9.39 -12.98 26.02
N ALA A 309 -8.21 -12.53 26.40
CA ALA A 309 -6.95 -13.03 25.88
C ALA A 309 -5.98 -13.41 26.99
N TYR A 310 -5.06 -14.32 26.68
CA TYR A 310 -3.94 -14.66 27.54
C TYR A 310 -2.72 -13.82 27.17
N ASP A 311 -2.22 -13.04 28.12
CA ASP A 311 -0.99 -12.27 28.00
C ASP A 311 0.20 -13.15 28.40
N TRP A 312 1.10 -13.40 27.45
CA TRP A 312 2.27 -14.26 27.67
C TRP A 312 3.37 -13.59 28.49
N ASP A 313 3.40 -12.25 28.54
CA ASP A 313 4.39 -11.53 29.31
C ASP A 313 4.00 -11.46 30.79
N GLU A 314 2.70 -11.26 31.07
CA GLU A 314 2.17 -11.25 32.44
C GLU A 314 1.74 -12.61 32.93
N GLY A 315 1.54 -13.58 32.04
CA GLY A 315 1.09 -14.94 32.36
C GLY A 315 -0.35 -15.00 32.89
N ARG A 316 -1.24 -14.13 32.41
CA ARG A 316 -2.63 -14.01 32.90
C ARG A 316 -3.64 -13.70 31.80
N LEU A 317 -4.91 -13.94 32.10
CA LEU A 317 -6.04 -13.47 31.31
C LEU A 317 -6.33 -12.00 31.57
N PHE A 318 -6.79 -11.29 30.52
CA PHE A 318 -7.35 -9.95 30.62
C PHE A 318 -8.40 -9.71 29.51
N ASN A 319 -9.30 -8.76 29.73
CA ASN A 319 -10.23 -8.31 28.71
C ASN A 319 -9.76 -7.00 28.09
N TYR A 320 -9.88 -6.89 26.78
CA TYR A 320 -9.58 -5.65 26.05
C TYR A 320 -10.46 -5.52 24.81
N MET A 321 -10.45 -4.35 24.16
CA MET A 321 -11.27 -4.09 22.98
C MET A 321 -10.47 -3.55 21.80
N GLY A 322 -11.07 -3.67 20.60
CA GLY A 322 -10.63 -3.00 19.37
C GLY A 322 -11.81 -2.48 18.57
N ASP A 323 -11.67 -1.30 17.98
CA ASP A 323 -12.77 -0.63 17.29
C ASP A 323 -12.94 -1.06 15.83
N THR A 324 -11.99 -1.81 15.27
CA THR A 324 -12.04 -2.36 13.92
C THR A 324 -11.32 -3.70 13.85
N GLN A 325 -11.29 -4.31 12.65
CA GLN A 325 -10.69 -5.63 12.45
C GLN A 325 -9.18 -5.70 12.78
N ASN A 326 -8.46 -4.59 12.69
CA ASN A 326 -7.01 -4.51 12.91
C ASN A 326 -6.59 -3.39 13.88
N ALA A 327 -7.52 -2.83 14.66
CA ALA A 327 -7.21 -1.80 15.64
C ALA A 327 -6.81 -2.42 16.98
N TYR A 328 -5.82 -1.79 17.62
CA TYR A 328 -5.33 -2.10 18.96
C TYR A 328 -4.89 -3.57 19.18
N PRO A 329 -4.13 -4.20 18.25
CA PRO A 329 -3.57 -5.49 18.53
C PRO A 329 -2.60 -5.36 19.72
N ILE A 330 -2.69 -6.30 20.67
CA ILE A 330 -1.73 -6.40 21.76
C ILE A 330 -0.74 -7.51 21.42
N TRP A 331 0.54 -7.14 21.34
CA TRP A 331 1.60 -8.07 21.06
C TRP A 331 1.74 -9.08 22.19
N HIS A 332 2.03 -10.32 21.84
CA HIS A 332 2.23 -11.42 22.78
C HIS A 332 0.98 -11.74 23.60
N ALA A 333 -0.21 -11.41 23.07
CA ALA A 333 -1.49 -11.82 23.63
C ALA A 333 -2.21 -12.77 22.66
N THR A 334 -2.84 -13.81 23.20
CA THR A 334 -3.60 -14.81 22.43
C THR A 334 -5.07 -14.72 22.80
N PRO A 335 -5.97 -14.27 21.88
CA PRO A 335 -7.41 -14.29 22.11
C PRO A 335 -7.93 -15.72 22.28
N LEU A 336 -8.72 -15.94 23.33
CA LEU A 336 -9.43 -17.19 23.61
C LEU A 336 -10.94 -17.04 23.48
N ILE A 337 -11.46 -15.84 23.70
CA ILE A 337 -12.86 -15.50 23.49
C ILE A 337 -12.87 -14.20 22.68
N ALA A 338 -13.63 -14.18 21.61
CA ALA A 338 -13.81 -13.02 20.73
C ALA A 338 -15.31 -12.70 20.64
N LEU A 339 -15.72 -11.61 21.25
CA LEU A 339 -17.08 -11.07 21.18
C LEU A 339 -17.12 -9.98 20.09
N ASP A 340 -17.83 -10.26 19.00
CA ASP A 340 -18.09 -9.26 17.97
C ASP A 340 -19.20 -8.32 18.43
N VAL A 341 -18.92 -7.02 18.48
CA VAL A 341 -19.87 -5.96 18.82
C VAL A 341 -20.07 -4.95 17.71
N HIS A 342 -19.63 -5.27 16.48
CA HIS A 342 -20.05 -4.53 15.31
C HIS A 342 -21.57 -4.64 15.09
N GLU A 343 -22.16 -3.66 14.46
CA GLU A 343 -23.60 -3.67 14.19
C GLU A 343 -24.04 -4.91 13.38
N HIS A 344 -23.22 -5.39 12.46
CA HIS A 344 -23.53 -6.56 11.65
C HIS A 344 -23.71 -7.87 12.48
N ALA A 345 -23.10 -7.95 13.65
CA ALA A 345 -23.21 -9.11 14.50
C ALA A 345 -24.55 -9.19 15.27
N HIS A 346 -25.25 -8.07 15.46
CA HIS A 346 -26.42 -8.03 16.34
C HIS A 346 -27.63 -7.25 15.80
N PHE A 347 -27.44 -6.37 14.80
CA PHE A 347 -28.50 -5.42 14.44
C PHE A 347 -29.76 -6.07 13.88
N LEU A 348 -29.66 -7.18 13.17
CA LEU A 348 -30.82 -7.89 12.62
C LEU A 348 -31.76 -8.43 13.71
N ASP A 349 -31.22 -8.92 14.82
CA ASP A 349 -31.99 -9.54 15.90
C ASP A 349 -32.29 -8.55 17.04
N TYR A 350 -31.32 -7.71 17.37
CA TYR A 350 -31.34 -6.88 18.59
C TYR A 350 -31.39 -5.39 18.33
N GLN A 351 -31.21 -4.95 17.07
CA GLN A 351 -31.15 -3.54 16.72
C GLN A 351 -30.16 -2.79 17.64
N THR A 352 -30.63 -1.87 18.47
CA THR A 352 -29.80 -1.08 19.39
C THR A 352 -29.56 -1.75 20.76
N ASP A 353 -30.22 -2.88 21.04
CA ASP A 353 -30.08 -3.60 22.32
C ASP A 353 -28.86 -4.55 22.30
N ARG A 354 -27.67 -3.95 22.22
CA ARG A 354 -26.41 -4.70 22.26
C ARG A 354 -26.24 -5.50 23.56
N ALA A 355 -26.82 -5.01 24.67
CA ALA A 355 -26.70 -5.70 25.95
C ALA A 355 -27.37 -7.08 25.93
N ALA A 356 -28.56 -7.18 25.33
CA ALA A 356 -29.26 -8.45 25.16
C ALA A 356 -28.52 -9.40 24.19
N TYR A 357 -27.93 -8.85 23.11
CA TYR A 357 -27.08 -9.65 22.22
C TYR A 357 -25.87 -10.26 22.96
N ILE A 358 -25.18 -9.47 23.80
CA ILE A 358 -24.02 -9.97 24.56
C ILE A 358 -24.45 -11.08 25.52
N ASP A 359 -25.64 -11.00 26.12
CA ASP A 359 -26.17 -12.08 26.96
C ASP A 359 -26.45 -13.34 26.13
N ALA A 360 -27.00 -13.21 24.93
CA ALA A 360 -27.18 -14.33 24.00
C ALA A 360 -25.82 -14.92 23.54
N PHE A 361 -24.81 -14.08 23.29
CA PHE A 361 -23.47 -14.57 22.99
C PHE A 361 -22.93 -15.49 24.10
N PHE A 362 -23.03 -15.10 25.38
CA PHE A 362 -22.59 -15.93 26.50
C PHE A 362 -23.35 -17.23 26.60
N ALA A 363 -24.65 -17.26 26.23
CA ALA A 363 -25.48 -18.44 26.25
C ALA A 363 -25.09 -19.51 25.23
N ASN A 364 -24.25 -19.16 24.25
CA ASN A 364 -23.86 -20.04 23.14
C ASN A 364 -22.36 -20.39 23.12
N LEU A 365 -21.59 -20.04 24.15
CA LEU A 365 -20.16 -20.34 24.18
C LEU A 365 -19.93 -21.86 24.29
N ASP A 366 -18.98 -22.35 23.51
CA ASP A 366 -18.48 -23.71 23.53
C ASP A 366 -17.20 -23.79 24.37
N TRP A 367 -17.34 -24.16 25.61
CA TRP A 367 -16.21 -24.25 26.54
C TRP A 367 -15.23 -25.37 26.23
N ASP A 368 -15.67 -26.42 25.53
CA ASP A 368 -14.77 -27.50 25.10
C ASP A 368 -13.81 -27.00 24.01
N VAL A 369 -14.27 -26.18 23.10
CA VAL A 369 -13.42 -25.52 22.12
C VAL A 369 -12.41 -24.59 22.79
N VAL A 370 -12.86 -23.74 23.72
CA VAL A 370 -11.97 -22.81 24.44
C VAL A 370 -10.92 -23.56 25.25
N ASN A 371 -11.29 -24.62 25.97
CA ASN A 371 -10.36 -25.50 26.69
C ASN A 371 -9.37 -26.22 25.76
N GLY A 372 -9.85 -26.64 24.58
CA GLY A 372 -8.99 -27.17 23.51
C GLY A 372 -7.88 -26.20 23.10
N TRP A 373 -8.21 -24.91 22.96
CA TRP A 373 -7.21 -23.89 22.67
C TRP A 373 -6.24 -23.62 23.82
N VAL A 374 -6.73 -23.57 25.07
CA VAL A 374 -5.87 -23.44 26.26
C VAL A 374 -4.80 -24.55 26.25
N SER A 375 -5.22 -25.79 25.97
CA SER A 375 -4.31 -26.95 25.87
C SER A 375 -3.38 -26.85 24.64
N ALA A 376 -3.92 -26.56 23.47
CA ALA A 376 -3.18 -26.52 22.21
C ALA A 376 -2.10 -25.45 22.20
N TYR A 377 -2.37 -24.30 22.80
CA TYR A 377 -1.39 -23.22 22.95
C TYR A 377 -0.41 -23.45 24.10
N GLY A 378 -0.63 -24.44 24.95
CA GLY A 378 0.23 -24.72 26.10
C GLY A 378 0.13 -23.65 27.19
N ILE A 379 -1.04 -23.02 27.36
CA ILE A 379 -1.28 -22.02 28.41
C ILE A 379 -1.17 -22.71 29.76
N PRO A 380 -0.29 -22.24 30.69
CA PRO A 380 -0.10 -22.87 31.97
C PRO A 380 -1.36 -22.80 32.87
N GLU A 381 -1.83 -23.92 33.31
CA GLU A 381 -2.88 -23.94 34.32
C GLU A 381 -2.37 -23.48 35.69
N PRO A 382 -3.19 -22.82 36.50
CA PRO A 382 -2.83 -22.52 37.89
C PRO A 382 -2.49 -23.80 38.63
N GLN A 383 -1.31 -23.84 39.26
CA GLN A 383 -1.03 -24.97 40.15
C GLN A 383 -2.02 -24.93 41.32
N SER A 384 -2.72 -26.04 41.55
CA SER A 384 -3.57 -26.18 42.72
C SER A 384 -2.73 -25.96 43.99
N ARG A 385 -3.09 -24.94 44.74
CA ARG A 385 -2.47 -24.65 46.03
C ARG A 385 -2.89 -25.69 47.04
#